data_55e49dacc5e9c6ee7ad9bbcc88272629
#
_entry.id   55e49dacc5e9c6ee7ad9bbcc88272629
#
_cell.length_a   1.000
_cell.length_b   1.000
_cell.length_c   1.000
_cell.angle_alpha   90.00
_cell.angle_beta   90.00
_cell.angle_gamma   90.00
#
_symmetry.space_group_name_H-M   'P 1'
#
loop_
_entity.id
_entity.type
_entity.pdbx_description
1 polymer ?
#
loop_
_entity_poly.entity_id
_entity_poly.type
_entity_poly.pdbx_seq_one_letter_code
_entity_poly.pdbx_strand_id
1 'polypeptide(L)'
;MTPMAIRHFASDNNAGMCPEVLAALAESNAHHLPGYGDDPWTRRAEGLVREIFETECEVFFVFNGTAANCLSLWSLCEPFHRVICHEFSHIQTDECGAPGFFVHGVTLYPVSTPDGRLTPDSVRAGSRTPHGFHGSEPRVVSLTQTTELGTVYTPADVRAIADTAREHSLAVHMDGARFANAVAAAGASPADLTWRAGVDVLSLGGTKNGAAFGEAVVFFDHEKADNFRRRCKQSGQLASKMRFLSAQWVGLLENGVWLRNAAAANRVAAYLEERIAALPGVTVAFPRQANAVFALLPTAAADAVAARGWRFYNDVGPGGAARLMCSWDSTEADVDAFVGDLAAALAGGR
;
A
#
# COMPACT_ATOMS: atom_id res chain seq x y z
N MET A 1 -8.79 36.20 -2.06
CA MET A 1 -9.27 35.01 -1.36
C MET A 1 -8.62 33.81 -2.03
N THR A 2 -7.79 33.03 -1.34
CA THR A 2 -7.30 31.75 -1.86
C THR A 2 -8.53 30.86 -2.04
N PRO A 3 -8.78 30.26 -3.21
CA PRO A 3 -9.91 29.34 -3.35
C PRO A 3 -9.76 28.24 -2.33
N MET A 4 -10.85 27.92 -1.62
CA MET A 4 -10.89 26.80 -0.69
C MET A 4 -10.53 25.55 -1.50
N ALA A 5 -9.43 24.88 -1.15
CA ALA A 5 -9.01 23.69 -1.85
C ALA A 5 -10.05 22.59 -1.61
N ILE A 6 -10.64 22.09 -2.70
CA ILE A 6 -11.55 20.95 -2.67
C ILE A 6 -10.74 19.72 -2.29
N ARG A 7 -11.21 18.92 -1.35
CA ARG A 7 -10.65 17.59 -1.07
C ARG A 7 -10.98 16.65 -2.20
N HIS A 8 -9.99 15.85 -2.59
CA HIS A 8 -10.08 15.00 -3.76
C HIS A 8 -10.24 13.53 -3.39
N PHE A 9 -10.86 12.78 -4.29
CA PHE A 9 -10.93 11.32 -4.20
C PHE A 9 -9.98 10.63 -5.20
N ALA A 10 -8.91 11.32 -5.64
CA ALA A 10 -7.95 10.76 -6.60
C ALA A 10 -6.97 9.79 -5.91
N SER A 11 -6.38 10.22 -4.81
CA SER A 11 -5.37 9.42 -4.12
C SER A 11 -5.24 9.85 -2.67
N ASP A 12 -5.02 8.88 -1.80
CA ASP A 12 -4.63 9.07 -0.40
C ASP A 12 -3.20 9.68 -0.24
N ASN A 13 -2.42 9.74 -1.31
CA ASN A 13 -1.18 10.52 -1.37
C ASN A 13 -1.40 12.04 -1.37
N ASN A 14 -2.63 12.50 -1.62
CA ASN A 14 -2.93 13.95 -1.73
C ASN A 14 -3.22 14.59 -0.37
N ALA A 15 -3.42 13.81 0.68
CA ALA A 15 -3.60 14.28 2.04
C ALA A 15 -2.28 14.85 2.62
N GLY A 16 -2.40 15.76 3.56
CA GLY A 16 -1.26 16.28 4.31
C GLY A 16 -0.81 15.30 5.41
N MET A 17 0.20 15.73 6.18
CA MET A 17 0.60 15.02 7.40
C MET A 17 -0.48 15.12 8.47
N CYS A 18 -0.69 14.06 9.24
CA CYS A 18 -1.52 14.13 10.44
C CYS A 18 -0.82 14.92 11.54
N PRO A 19 -1.59 15.53 12.47
CA PRO A 19 -1.03 16.40 13.52
C PRO A 19 0.03 15.72 14.38
N GLU A 20 -0.13 14.44 14.68
CA GLU A 20 0.80 13.68 15.52
C GLU A 20 2.15 13.46 14.83
N VAL A 21 2.14 13.24 13.53
CA VAL A 21 3.38 13.16 12.72
C VAL A 21 4.09 14.50 12.70
N LEU A 22 3.36 15.60 12.50
CA LEU A 22 3.95 16.95 12.51
C LEU A 22 4.55 17.29 13.88
N ALA A 23 3.88 16.94 14.97
CA ALA A 23 4.38 17.12 16.33
C ALA A 23 5.67 16.34 16.58
N ALA A 24 5.71 15.05 16.20
CA ALA A 24 6.89 14.19 16.32
C ALA A 24 8.09 14.74 15.51
N LEU A 25 7.84 15.24 14.29
CA LEU A 25 8.88 15.92 13.50
C LEU A 25 9.43 17.16 14.19
N ALA A 26 8.56 18.00 14.74
CA ALA A 26 8.97 19.20 15.47
C ALA A 26 9.83 18.85 16.71
N GLU A 27 9.44 17.83 17.48
CA GLU A 27 10.18 17.34 18.64
C GLU A 27 11.54 16.74 18.23
N SER A 28 11.58 15.95 17.15
CA SER A 28 12.81 15.33 16.65
C SER A 28 13.85 16.32 16.14
N ASN A 29 13.45 17.57 15.91
CA ASN A 29 14.35 18.63 15.45
C ASN A 29 15.29 19.17 16.56
N ALA A 30 15.09 18.77 17.82
CA ALA A 30 15.94 19.18 18.92
C ALA A 30 17.29 18.45 18.89
N HIS A 31 18.32 19.16 19.35
CA HIS A 31 19.67 18.66 19.63
C HIS A 31 20.44 18.08 18.42
N HIS A 32 21.72 17.80 18.65
CA HIS A 32 22.58 17.05 17.74
C HIS A 32 22.48 15.57 18.09
N LEU A 33 22.04 14.74 17.12
CA LEU A 33 21.89 13.30 17.27
C LEU A 33 22.72 12.57 16.24
N PRO A 34 23.16 11.34 16.50
CA PRO A 34 23.84 10.49 15.52
C PRO A 34 23.02 10.36 14.25
N GLY A 35 23.70 10.20 13.11
CA GLY A 35 23.07 10.04 11.80
C GLY A 35 22.82 8.59 11.41
N TYR A 36 22.24 8.43 10.22
CA TYR A 36 22.11 7.15 9.51
C TYR A 36 21.36 6.04 10.26
N GLY A 37 20.43 6.41 11.15
CA GLY A 37 19.61 5.48 11.91
C GLY A 37 20.18 5.08 13.27
N ASP A 38 21.32 5.63 13.68
CA ASP A 38 21.90 5.34 15.00
C ASP A 38 21.37 6.30 16.11
N ASP A 39 20.23 6.94 15.85
CA ASP A 39 19.58 7.91 16.75
C ASP A 39 18.44 7.27 17.58
N PRO A 40 18.02 7.94 18.68
CA PRO A 40 16.97 7.43 19.56
C PRO A 40 15.59 7.31 18.89
N TRP A 41 15.27 8.19 17.93
CA TRP A 41 14.00 8.20 17.22
C TRP A 41 13.85 6.95 16.36
N THR A 42 14.93 6.60 15.64
CA THR A 42 14.96 5.39 14.82
C THR A 42 14.78 4.15 15.68
N ARG A 43 15.52 4.03 16.80
CA ARG A 43 15.37 2.90 17.73
C ARG A 43 13.96 2.79 18.32
N ARG A 44 13.33 3.96 18.66
CA ARG A 44 11.95 3.99 19.16
C ARG A 44 10.96 3.51 18.13
N ALA A 45 11.07 4.00 16.88
CA ALA A 45 10.22 3.58 15.78
C ALA A 45 10.34 2.07 15.48
N GLU A 46 11.57 1.54 15.47
CA GLU A 46 11.82 0.10 15.35
C GLU A 46 11.16 -0.71 16.48
N GLY A 47 11.27 -0.23 17.73
CA GLY A 47 10.61 -0.86 18.88
C GLY A 47 9.09 -0.90 18.72
N LEU A 48 8.48 0.21 18.33
CA LEU A 48 7.03 0.28 18.09
C LEU A 48 6.58 -0.67 16.96
N VAL A 49 7.38 -0.81 15.90
CA VAL A 49 7.09 -1.79 14.82
C VAL A 49 7.13 -3.22 15.39
N ARG A 50 8.14 -3.59 16.19
CA ARG A 50 8.21 -4.90 16.85
C ARG A 50 7.00 -5.15 17.76
N GLU A 51 6.57 -4.13 18.50
CA GLU A 51 5.39 -4.22 19.37
C GLU A 51 4.11 -4.53 18.57
N ILE A 52 3.85 -3.82 17.46
CA ILE A 52 2.62 -4.05 16.67
C ILE A 52 2.60 -5.39 15.95
N PHE A 53 3.77 -5.94 15.61
CA PHE A 53 3.87 -7.27 15.00
C PHE A 53 4.09 -8.40 16.02
N GLU A 54 4.23 -8.09 17.30
CA GLU A 54 4.36 -9.06 18.38
C GLU A 54 5.53 -10.05 18.15
N THR A 55 6.62 -9.59 17.56
CA THR A 55 7.80 -10.43 17.26
C THR A 55 9.06 -9.59 17.09
N GLU A 56 10.21 -10.24 17.30
CA GLU A 56 11.47 -9.67 16.85
C GLU A 56 11.52 -9.70 15.33
N CYS A 57 11.90 -8.59 14.75
CA CYS A 57 12.02 -8.40 13.30
C CYS A 57 13.06 -7.33 12.98
N GLU A 58 13.62 -7.39 11.77
CA GLU A 58 14.50 -6.33 11.27
C GLU A 58 13.68 -5.24 10.58
N VAL A 59 13.91 -4.00 11.00
CA VAL A 59 13.15 -2.83 10.52
C VAL A 59 14.08 -1.82 9.89
N PHE A 60 13.73 -1.37 8.68
CA PHE A 60 14.50 -0.36 7.96
C PHE A 60 13.54 0.71 7.40
N PHE A 61 13.91 1.97 7.54
CA PHE A 61 13.12 3.06 6.98
C PHE A 61 13.71 3.52 5.65
N VAL A 62 12.86 3.62 4.64
CA VAL A 62 13.20 4.06 3.28
C VAL A 62 12.27 5.19 2.85
N PHE A 63 12.64 5.91 1.78
CA PHE A 63 11.98 7.17 1.44
C PHE A 63 10.58 6.99 0.85
N ASN A 64 10.32 5.92 0.08
CA ASN A 64 9.03 5.69 -0.60
C ASN A 64 8.75 4.20 -0.85
N GLY A 65 7.52 3.89 -1.30
CA GLY A 65 7.04 2.53 -1.55
C GLY A 65 7.83 1.81 -2.64
N THR A 66 8.18 2.48 -3.73
CA THR A 66 9.00 1.89 -4.80
C THR A 66 10.35 1.42 -4.28
N ALA A 67 11.01 2.22 -3.41
CA ALA A 67 12.25 1.80 -2.77
C ALA A 67 12.03 0.60 -1.84
N ALA A 68 10.95 0.61 -1.06
CA ALA A 68 10.61 -0.50 -0.16
C ALA A 68 10.43 -1.80 -0.94
N ASN A 69 9.62 -1.78 -1.99
CA ASN A 69 9.35 -2.95 -2.83
C ASN A 69 10.62 -3.43 -3.55
N CYS A 70 11.32 -2.54 -4.24
CA CYS A 70 12.51 -2.90 -5.01
C CYS A 70 13.63 -3.47 -4.14
N LEU A 71 13.90 -2.86 -2.97
CA LEU A 71 14.96 -3.32 -2.08
C LEU A 71 14.59 -4.63 -1.36
N SER A 72 13.31 -4.83 -1.03
CA SER A 72 12.79 -6.11 -0.54
C SER A 72 13.02 -7.22 -1.57
N LEU A 73 12.61 -6.99 -2.82
CA LEU A 73 12.82 -7.94 -3.90
C LEU A 73 14.32 -8.20 -4.16
N TRP A 74 15.17 -7.16 -4.08
CA TRP A 74 16.62 -7.32 -4.20
C TRP A 74 17.24 -8.16 -3.08
N SER A 75 16.64 -8.22 -1.92
CA SER A 75 17.09 -9.11 -0.84
C SER A 75 16.68 -10.57 -1.05
N LEU A 76 15.65 -10.80 -1.86
CA LEU A 76 15.07 -12.13 -2.07
C LEU A 76 15.46 -12.74 -3.42
N CYS A 77 15.93 -11.95 -4.39
CA CYS A 77 16.11 -12.37 -5.77
C CYS A 77 17.52 -12.17 -6.29
N GLU A 78 17.91 -13.05 -7.20
CA GLU A 78 19.03 -12.89 -8.12
C GLU A 78 18.53 -12.44 -9.51
N PRO A 79 19.40 -11.93 -10.40
CA PRO A 79 18.99 -11.38 -11.70
C PRO A 79 18.20 -12.33 -12.61
N PHE A 80 18.41 -13.65 -12.49
CA PHE A 80 17.72 -14.68 -13.30
C PHE A 80 16.41 -15.14 -12.69
N HIS A 81 16.01 -14.60 -11.52
CA HIS A 81 14.75 -14.95 -10.88
C HIS A 81 13.55 -14.20 -11.47
N ARG A 82 12.35 -14.68 -11.15
CA ARG A 82 11.11 -13.98 -11.40
C ARG A 82 10.25 -13.90 -10.15
N VAL A 83 9.43 -12.85 -10.12
CA VAL A 83 8.46 -12.56 -9.07
C VAL A 83 7.06 -12.80 -9.61
N ILE A 84 6.29 -13.66 -8.95
CA ILE A 84 4.88 -13.87 -9.24
C ILE A 84 4.10 -12.76 -8.56
N CYS A 85 3.33 -11.99 -9.32
CA CYS A 85 2.52 -10.88 -8.80
C CYS A 85 1.19 -10.78 -9.57
N HIS A 86 0.25 -10.00 -9.07
CA HIS A 86 -0.97 -9.72 -9.83
C HIS A 86 -0.68 -8.74 -10.98
N GLU A 87 -1.43 -8.81 -12.10
CA GLU A 87 -1.23 -7.95 -13.27
C GLU A 87 -1.43 -6.45 -12.95
N PHE A 88 -2.23 -6.12 -11.93
CA PHE A 88 -2.45 -4.75 -11.46
C PHE A 88 -1.52 -4.35 -10.30
N SER A 89 -0.63 -5.24 -9.82
CA SER A 89 0.27 -4.88 -8.73
C SER A 89 1.13 -3.67 -9.08
N HIS A 90 1.35 -2.80 -8.10
CA HIS A 90 2.13 -1.57 -8.27
C HIS A 90 3.51 -1.81 -8.86
N ILE A 91 4.19 -2.90 -8.45
CA ILE A 91 5.50 -3.29 -9.00
C ILE A 91 5.44 -3.60 -10.50
N GLN A 92 4.27 -4.02 -11.02
CA GLN A 92 4.07 -4.33 -12.43
C GLN A 92 3.70 -3.09 -13.24
N THR A 93 2.85 -2.19 -12.68
CA THR A 93 2.19 -1.13 -13.45
C THR A 93 2.77 0.25 -13.22
N ASP A 94 3.21 0.59 -12.00
CA ASP A 94 3.44 1.97 -11.57
C ASP A 94 4.85 2.23 -10.99
N GLU A 95 5.83 1.35 -11.22
CA GLU A 95 7.21 1.52 -10.77
C GLU A 95 8.23 1.69 -11.91
N CYS A 96 7.76 1.96 -13.12
CA CYS A 96 8.61 2.28 -14.28
C CYS A 96 9.74 1.25 -14.52
N GLY A 97 9.48 -0.05 -14.26
CA GLY A 97 10.48 -1.11 -14.38
C GLY A 97 11.55 -1.14 -13.26
N ALA A 98 11.33 -0.39 -12.17
CA ALA A 98 12.29 -0.30 -11.07
C ALA A 98 12.69 -1.68 -10.47
N PRO A 99 11.79 -2.66 -10.29
CA PRO A 99 12.21 -3.98 -9.83
C PRO A 99 13.29 -4.61 -10.71
N GLY A 100 13.11 -4.59 -12.02
CA GLY A 100 14.12 -5.10 -12.98
C GLY A 100 15.44 -4.31 -12.94
N PHE A 101 15.36 -3.00 -12.73
CA PHE A 101 16.55 -2.14 -12.62
C PHE A 101 17.35 -2.42 -11.34
N PHE A 102 16.70 -2.40 -10.17
CA PHE A 102 17.38 -2.55 -8.89
C PHE A 102 17.85 -3.98 -8.62
N VAL A 103 17.15 -4.98 -9.14
CA VAL A 103 17.54 -6.41 -8.99
C VAL A 103 18.35 -6.91 -10.19
N HIS A 104 18.84 -5.99 -11.04
CA HIS A 104 19.76 -6.25 -12.14
C HIS A 104 19.23 -7.25 -13.18
N GLY A 105 17.93 -7.33 -13.39
CA GLY A 105 17.34 -8.17 -14.43
C GLY A 105 16.18 -9.07 -13.97
N VAL A 106 15.77 -9.03 -12.71
CA VAL A 106 14.60 -9.77 -12.25
C VAL A 106 13.40 -9.50 -13.16
N THR A 107 12.65 -10.54 -13.48
CA THR A 107 11.44 -10.42 -14.30
C THR A 107 10.20 -10.54 -13.42
N LEU A 108 9.10 -9.88 -13.84
CA LEU A 108 7.81 -10.04 -13.21
C LEU A 108 6.99 -11.07 -14.01
N TYR A 109 6.25 -11.89 -13.31
CA TYR A 109 5.32 -12.86 -13.87
C TYR A 109 3.91 -12.50 -13.42
N PRO A 110 3.22 -11.62 -14.17
CA PRO A 110 1.88 -11.19 -13.82
C PRO A 110 0.86 -12.33 -14.03
N VAL A 111 -0.02 -12.49 -13.06
CA VAL A 111 -1.17 -13.38 -13.14
C VAL A 111 -2.45 -12.58 -12.99
N SER A 112 -3.52 -13.01 -13.66
CA SER A 112 -4.81 -12.34 -13.64
C SER A 112 -5.79 -13.08 -12.75
N THR A 113 -6.52 -12.34 -11.92
CA THR A 113 -7.67 -12.83 -11.16
C THR A 113 -8.76 -11.76 -11.12
N PRO A 114 -10.03 -12.14 -10.95
CA PRO A 114 -11.14 -11.19 -11.09
C PRO A 114 -11.15 -10.03 -10.07
N ASP A 115 -10.55 -10.23 -8.88
CA ASP A 115 -10.65 -9.32 -7.76
C ASP A 115 -9.29 -8.77 -7.26
N GLY A 116 -8.22 -8.97 -8.04
CA GLY A 116 -6.88 -8.46 -7.72
C GLY A 116 -6.09 -9.32 -6.73
N ARG A 117 -6.69 -10.38 -6.16
CA ARG A 117 -6.03 -11.25 -5.19
C ARG A 117 -5.42 -12.47 -5.87
N LEU A 118 -4.16 -12.76 -5.59
CA LEU A 118 -3.56 -14.04 -5.94
C LEU A 118 -4.29 -15.18 -5.22
N THR A 119 -4.24 -16.37 -5.80
CA THR A 119 -4.78 -17.60 -5.24
C THR A 119 -3.70 -18.68 -5.21
N PRO A 120 -3.84 -19.74 -4.40
CA PRO A 120 -2.95 -20.90 -4.47
C PRO A 120 -2.75 -21.44 -5.88
N ASP A 121 -3.82 -21.49 -6.67
CA ASP A 121 -3.74 -21.99 -8.06
C ASP A 121 -2.96 -21.05 -8.98
N SER A 122 -3.12 -19.73 -8.82
CA SER A 122 -2.33 -18.74 -9.56
C SER A 122 -0.85 -18.82 -9.21
N VAL A 123 -0.52 -19.07 -7.93
CA VAL A 123 0.86 -19.28 -7.50
C VAL A 123 1.43 -20.57 -8.09
N ARG A 124 0.70 -21.70 -8.02
CA ARG A 124 1.13 -22.96 -8.65
C ARG A 124 1.35 -22.80 -10.15
N ALA A 125 0.50 -22.05 -10.84
CA ALA A 125 0.67 -21.78 -12.27
C ALA A 125 1.94 -20.98 -12.55
N GLY A 126 2.21 -19.91 -11.76
CA GLY A 126 3.40 -19.09 -11.86
C GLY A 126 4.71 -19.79 -11.46
N SER A 127 4.62 -20.86 -10.66
CA SER A 127 5.78 -21.63 -10.19
C SER A 127 6.31 -22.63 -11.22
N ARG A 128 5.61 -22.84 -12.32
CA ARG A 128 6.04 -23.80 -13.36
C ARG A 128 7.22 -23.29 -14.14
N THR A 129 8.19 -24.18 -14.40
CA THR A 129 9.40 -23.89 -15.20
C THR A 129 9.45 -24.82 -16.43
N PRO A 130 8.55 -24.65 -17.42
CA PRO A 130 8.42 -25.58 -18.55
C PRO A 130 9.67 -25.66 -19.42
N HIS A 131 10.54 -24.67 -19.37
CA HIS A 131 11.81 -24.61 -20.14
C HIS A 131 13.05 -24.88 -19.27
N GLY A 132 12.88 -25.34 -18.02
CA GLY A 132 13.98 -25.59 -17.11
C GLY A 132 14.89 -24.38 -16.96
N PHE A 133 16.22 -24.59 -17.05
CA PHE A 133 17.22 -23.53 -16.89
C PHE A 133 17.26 -22.49 -18.03
N HIS A 134 16.51 -22.65 -19.09
CA HIS A 134 16.37 -21.66 -20.16
C HIS A 134 15.37 -20.55 -19.84
N GLY A 135 14.53 -20.72 -18.83
CA GLY A 135 13.60 -19.70 -18.36
C GLY A 135 14.01 -19.10 -17.03
N SER A 136 13.46 -17.92 -16.69
CA SER A 136 13.64 -17.34 -15.36
C SER A 136 13.03 -18.25 -14.28
N GLU A 137 13.75 -18.38 -13.17
CA GLU A 137 13.35 -19.23 -12.03
C GLU A 137 12.40 -18.46 -11.11
N PRO A 138 11.23 -19.00 -10.74
CA PRO A 138 10.36 -18.37 -9.76
C PRO A 138 11.02 -18.35 -8.38
N ARG A 139 10.98 -17.22 -7.70
CA ARG A 139 11.64 -17.06 -6.39
C ARG A 139 10.78 -16.39 -5.34
N VAL A 140 9.89 -15.49 -5.76
CA VAL A 140 9.08 -14.69 -4.85
C VAL A 140 7.63 -14.66 -5.32
N VAL A 141 6.70 -14.74 -4.37
CA VAL A 141 5.31 -14.33 -4.53
C VAL A 141 5.15 -12.97 -3.89
N SER A 142 4.67 -11.98 -4.64
CA SER A 142 4.41 -10.63 -4.14
C SER A 142 2.92 -10.36 -4.07
N LEU A 143 2.41 -10.19 -2.85
CA LEU A 143 1.02 -9.82 -2.55
C LEU A 143 0.92 -8.30 -2.39
N THR A 144 -0.25 -7.71 -2.69
CA THR A 144 -0.55 -6.31 -2.34
C THR A 144 -1.71 -6.25 -1.34
N GLN A 145 -1.50 -5.61 -0.20
CA GLN A 145 -2.48 -5.52 0.89
C GLN A 145 -2.71 -4.04 1.29
N THR A 146 -3.86 -3.42 0.99
CA THR A 146 -4.96 -3.91 0.15
C THR A 146 -4.55 -4.03 -1.31
N THR A 147 -5.25 -4.85 -2.09
CA THR A 147 -4.98 -4.90 -3.54
C THR A 147 -5.30 -3.56 -4.21
N GLU A 148 -4.84 -3.38 -5.43
CA GLU A 148 -5.11 -2.19 -6.25
C GLU A 148 -6.60 -2.03 -6.58
N LEU A 149 -7.37 -3.12 -6.53
CA LEU A 149 -8.84 -3.10 -6.65
C LEU A 149 -9.55 -2.90 -5.30
N GLY A 150 -8.82 -2.61 -4.22
CA GLY A 150 -9.36 -2.32 -2.90
C GLY A 150 -9.85 -3.55 -2.12
N THR A 151 -9.58 -4.76 -2.59
CA THR A 151 -9.90 -6.01 -1.88
C THR A 151 -8.86 -6.32 -0.81
N VAL A 152 -9.25 -7.12 0.17
CA VAL A 152 -8.43 -7.46 1.35
C VAL A 152 -8.25 -8.98 1.42
N TYR A 153 -7.02 -9.42 1.60
CA TYR A 153 -6.73 -10.81 1.97
C TYR A 153 -7.02 -11.02 3.46
N THR A 154 -7.71 -12.10 3.77
CA THR A 154 -7.81 -12.57 5.15
C THR A 154 -6.53 -13.28 5.58
N PRO A 155 -6.29 -13.47 6.90
CA PRO A 155 -5.18 -14.30 7.37
C PRO A 155 -5.16 -15.71 6.77
N ALA A 156 -6.34 -16.29 6.52
CA ALA A 156 -6.47 -17.60 5.89
C ALA A 156 -6.05 -17.58 4.41
N ASP A 157 -6.41 -16.53 3.66
CA ASP A 157 -5.98 -16.36 2.26
C ASP A 157 -4.46 -16.23 2.16
N VAL A 158 -3.86 -15.36 3.00
CA VAL A 158 -2.40 -15.18 3.05
C VAL A 158 -1.70 -16.48 3.38
N ARG A 159 -2.19 -17.22 4.38
CA ARG A 159 -1.64 -18.52 4.77
C ARG A 159 -1.70 -19.54 3.63
N ALA A 160 -2.84 -19.68 2.97
CA ALA A 160 -3.00 -20.63 1.86
C ALA A 160 -2.03 -20.34 0.71
N ILE A 161 -1.80 -19.05 0.43
CA ILE A 161 -0.82 -18.62 -0.57
C ILE A 161 0.61 -18.90 -0.09
N ALA A 162 0.94 -18.57 1.16
CA ALA A 162 2.26 -18.78 1.73
C ALA A 162 2.61 -20.28 1.84
N ASP A 163 1.65 -21.13 2.21
CA ASP A 163 1.86 -22.58 2.24
C ASP A 163 2.15 -23.11 0.81
N THR A 164 1.40 -22.64 -0.19
CA THR A 164 1.69 -22.99 -1.59
C THR A 164 3.05 -22.44 -2.06
N ALA A 165 3.41 -21.21 -1.68
CA ALA A 165 4.73 -20.64 -1.97
C ALA A 165 5.86 -21.51 -1.37
N ARG A 166 5.68 -21.96 -0.14
CA ARG A 166 6.64 -22.83 0.58
C ARG A 166 6.79 -24.20 -0.09
N GLU A 167 5.70 -24.81 -0.60
CA GLU A 167 5.74 -26.06 -1.41
C GLU A 167 6.68 -25.93 -2.62
N HIS A 168 6.84 -24.72 -3.15
CA HIS A 168 7.69 -24.40 -4.31
C HIS A 168 8.98 -23.66 -3.94
N SER A 169 9.37 -23.59 -2.66
CA SER A 169 10.56 -22.88 -2.16
C SER A 169 10.59 -21.39 -2.53
N LEU A 170 9.43 -20.74 -2.60
CA LEU A 170 9.27 -19.32 -2.86
C LEU A 170 9.18 -18.52 -1.56
N ALA A 171 9.80 -17.35 -1.52
CA ALA A 171 9.58 -16.37 -0.47
C ALA A 171 8.28 -15.58 -0.72
N VAL A 172 7.71 -15.01 0.36
CA VAL A 172 6.50 -14.19 0.29
C VAL A 172 6.83 -12.74 0.67
N HIS A 173 6.72 -11.85 -0.29
CA HIS A 173 6.74 -10.40 -0.12
C HIS A 173 5.32 -9.87 -0.06
N MET A 174 5.07 -8.89 0.82
CA MET A 174 3.80 -8.17 0.89
C MET A 174 4.04 -6.66 0.68
N ASP A 175 3.50 -6.11 -0.40
CA ASP A 175 3.33 -4.67 -0.55
C ASP A 175 2.19 -4.22 0.35
N GLY A 176 2.51 -3.54 1.42
CA GLY A 176 1.60 -3.03 2.42
C GLY A 176 1.40 -1.53 2.36
N ALA A 177 1.41 -0.92 1.17
CA ALA A 177 1.19 0.52 1.00
C ALA A 177 -0.10 1.01 1.69
N ARG A 178 -1.11 0.13 1.83
CA ARG A 178 -2.36 0.36 2.58
C ARG A 178 -2.62 -0.70 3.64
N PHE A 179 -1.57 -1.24 4.22
CA PHE A 179 -1.66 -2.29 5.24
C PHE A 179 -2.52 -1.88 6.44
N ALA A 180 -2.41 -0.64 6.89
CA ALA A 180 -3.24 -0.12 7.98
C ALA A 180 -4.75 -0.21 7.67
N ASN A 181 -5.15 0.10 6.42
CA ASN A 181 -6.54 0.00 5.98
C ASN A 181 -7.01 -1.46 5.96
N ALA A 182 -6.15 -2.38 5.57
CA ALA A 182 -6.45 -3.81 5.59
C ALA A 182 -6.62 -4.34 7.02
N VAL A 183 -5.73 -3.97 7.95
CA VAL A 183 -5.84 -4.35 9.38
C VAL A 183 -7.15 -3.82 9.96
N ALA A 184 -7.46 -2.54 9.72
CA ALA A 184 -8.71 -1.93 10.19
C ALA A 184 -9.98 -2.58 9.59
N ALA A 185 -9.88 -3.13 8.38
CA ALA A 185 -10.99 -3.80 7.70
C ALA A 185 -11.15 -5.27 8.12
N ALA A 186 -10.04 -5.99 8.26
CA ALA A 186 -10.04 -7.42 8.52
C ALA A 186 -10.38 -7.78 9.97
N GLY A 187 -10.22 -6.84 10.91
CA GLY A 187 -10.38 -7.11 12.34
C GLY A 187 -9.39 -8.17 12.88
N ALA A 188 -8.27 -8.35 12.19
CA ALA A 188 -7.20 -9.28 12.54
C ALA A 188 -5.97 -8.50 13.00
N SER A 189 -5.09 -9.14 13.81
CA SER A 189 -3.86 -8.49 14.24
C SER A 189 -2.89 -8.32 13.06
N PRO A 190 -2.00 -7.31 13.10
CA PRO A 190 -0.92 -7.17 12.13
C PRO A 190 -0.07 -8.44 11.99
N ALA A 191 0.20 -9.12 13.11
CA ALA A 191 0.94 -10.38 13.14
C ALA A 191 0.21 -11.51 12.40
N ASP A 192 -1.11 -11.63 12.57
CA ASP A 192 -1.91 -12.67 11.91
C ASP A 192 -2.03 -12.45 10.40
N LEU A 193 -2.03 -11.19 9.96
CA LEU A 193 -2.06 -10.82 8.53
C LEU A 193 -0.69 -10.92 7.85
N THR A 194 0.39 -11.15 8.60
CA THR A 194 1.76 -11.16 8.07
C THR A 194 2.52 -12.45 8.42
N TRP A 195 3.45 -12.37 9.35
CA TRP A 195 4.41 -13.44 9.61
C TRP A 195 3.79 -14.73 10.15
N ARG A 196 2.73 -14.63 10.96
CA ARG A 196 1.98 -15.82 11.39
C ARG A 196 1.28 -16.53 10.24
N ALA A 197 0.95 -15.80 9.19
CA ALA A 197 0.41 -16.35 7.95
C ALA A 197 1.49 -16.74 6.93
N GLY A 198 2.77 -16.47 7.19
CA GLY A 198 3.90 -16.91 6.38
C GLY A 198 4.50 -15.87 5.45
N VAL A 199 4.26 -14.57 5.69
CA VAL A 199 4.94 -13.48 5.01
C VAL A 199 6.38 -13.36 5.52
N ASP A 200 7.35 -13.28 4.64
CA ASP A 200 8.78 -13.13 4.96
C ASP A 200 9.20 -11.67 5.11
N VAL A 201 8.69 -10.79 4.24
CA VAL A 201 9.00 -9.36 4.24
C VAL A 201 7.79 -8.53 3.87
N LEU A 202 7.61 -7.42 4.59
CA LEU A 202 6.54 -6.45 4.39
C LEU A 202 7.11 -5.07 4.04
N SER A 203 6.64 -4.47 2.96
CA SER A 203 6.76 -3.04 2.69
C SER A 203 5.62 -2.31 3.40
N LEU A 204 5.82 -1.85 4.65
CA LEU A 204 4.78 -1.23 5.47
C LEU A 204 4.62 0.25 5.10
N GLY A 205 3.42 0.64 4.66
CA GLY A 205 3.10 1.98 4.20
C GLY A 205 2.81 2.98 5.32
N GLY A 206 3.52 4.12 5.32
CA GLY A 206 3.26 5.26 6.21
C GLY A 206 2.69 6.48 5.47
N THR A 207 3.15 6.73 4.25
CA THR A 207 2.84 7.93 3.47
C THR A 207 1.34 8.11 3.25
N LYS A 208 0.62 7.08 2.84
CA LYS A 208 -0.81 7.13 2.54
C LYS A 208 -1.70 7.21 3.78
N ASN A 209 -1.11 7.09 4.97
CA ASN A 209 -1.82 7.01 6.25
C ASN A 209 -1.51 8.18 7.20
N GLY A 210 -0.97 9.28 6.68
CA GLY A 210 -0.73 10.52 7.43
C GLY A 210 0.72 10.86 7.70
N ALA A 211 1.69 10.11 7.16
CA ALA A 211 3.08 10.57 7.08
C ALA A 211 3.27 11.48 5.84
N ALA A 212 4.33 12.31 5.85
CA ALA A 212 4.71 13.09 4.68
C ALA A 212 5.40 12.23 3.62
N PHE A 213 6.25 11.34 4.08
CA PHE A 213 7.04 10.39 3.29
C PHE A 213 7.64 9.34 4.22
N GLY A 214 8.01 8.21 3.65
CA GLY A 214 8.72 7.18 4.39
C GLY A 214 7.89 5.93 4.65
N GLU A 215 8.47 4.82 4.21
CA GLU A 215 7.94 3.49 4.40
C GLU A 215 8.88 2.69 5.30
N ALA A 216 8.36 1.67 5.98
CA ALA A 216 9.19 0.73 6.71
C ALA A 216 9.26 -0.61 5.97
N VAL A 217 10.46 -1.14 5.78
CA VAL A 217 10.66 -2.52 5.35
C VAL A 217 10.87 -3.37 6.59
N VAL A 218 10.01 -4.37 6.76
CA VAL A 218 9.99 -5.25 7.93
C VAL A 218 10.28 -6.67 7.48
N PHE A 219 11.42 -7.20 7.88
CA PHE A 219 11.79 -8.61 7.66
C PHE A 219 11.44 -9.41 8.90
N PHE A 220 10.57 -10.40 8.74
CA PHE A 220 10.23 -11.36 9.78
C PHE A 220 11.22 -12.54 9.81
N ASP A 221 11.97 -12.74 8.74
CA ASP A 221 13.08 -13.66 8.64
C ASP A 221 14.40 -12.86 8.62
N HIS A 222 15.17 -12.94 9.71
CA HIS A 222 16.41 -12.18 9.87
C HIS A 222 17.46 -12.50 8.79
N GLU A 223 17.51 -13.75 8.31
CA GLU A 223 18.48 -14.15 7.28
C GLU A 223 18.24 -13.41 5.95
N LYS A 224 16.98 -13.10 5.64
CA LYS A 224 16.61 -12.35 4.44
C LYS A 224 16.92 -10.86 4.51
N ALA A 225 17.16 -10.33 5.71
CA ALA A 225 17.58 -8.95 5.96
C ALA A 225 19.08 -8.71 5.76
N ASP A 226 19.87 -9.79 5.53
CA ASP A 226 21.32 -9.65 5.40
C ASP A 226 21.69 -8.64 4.31
N ASN A 227 22.67 -7.78 4.65
CA ASN A 227 23.14 -6.70 3.79
C ASN A 227 22.08 -5.63 3.39
N PHE A 228 20.85 -5.65 3.90
CA PHE A 228 19.81 -4.69 3.50
C PHE A 228 20.23 -3.23 3.79
N ARG A 229 20.85 -2.95 4.94
CA ARG A 229 21.37 -1.60 5.24
C ARG A 229 22.42 -1.13 4.21
N ARG A 230 23.22 -2.05 3.65
CA ARG A 230 24.16 -1.73 2.57
C ARG A 230 23.44 -1.43 1.26
N ARG A 231 22.37 -2.17 0.95
CA ARG A 231 21.50 -1.90 -0.21
C ARG A 231 20.83 -0.53 -0.08
N CYS A 232 20.31 -0.18 1.12
CA CYS A 232 19.79 1.15 1.39
C CYS A 232 20.84 2.25 1.14
N LYS A 233 22.07 2.05 1.60
CA LYS A 233 23.15 3.01 1.35
C LYS A 233 23.49 3.14 -0.13
N GLN A 234 23.59 2.04 -0.84
CA GLN A 234 23.95 1.99 -2.25
C GLN A 234 22.88 2.63 -3.14
N SER A 235 21.59 2.46 -2.80
CA SER A 235 20.44 3.01 -3.53
C SER A 235 20.07 4.44 -3.11
N GLY A 236 20.81 5.07 -2.19
CA GLY A 236 20.51 6.42 -1.69
C GLY A 236 19.36 6.49 -0.67
N GLN A 237 18.91 5.35 -0.13
CA GLN A 237 17.79 5.28 0.82
C GLN A 237 18.22 5.42 2.29
N LEU A 238 19.52 5.35 2.59
CA LEU A 238 20.03 5.58 3.95
C LEU A 238 20.23 7.07 4.21
N ALA A 239 19.19 7.74 4.72
CA ALA A 239 19.23 9.17 4.99
C ALA A 239 20.22 9.52 6.11
N SER A 240 21.02 10.61 5.92
CA SER A 240 21.95 11.08 6.94
C SER A 240 21.24 11.56 8.21
N LYS A 241 20.08 12.20 8.06
CA LYS A 241 19.22 12.62 9.17
C LYS A 241 18.00 11.69 9.26
N MET A 242 18.24 10.39 9.42
CA MET A 242 17.20 9.35 9.46
C MET A 242 16.10 9.65 10.47
N ARG A 243 16.43 10.31 11.56
CA ARG A 243 15.47 10.70 12.61
C ARG A 243 14.22 11.42 12.09
N PHE A 244 14.31 12.20 11.00
CA PHE A 244 13.14 12.87 10.42
C PHE A 244 12.24 11.93 9.63
N LEU A 245 12.76 10.80 9.20
CA LEU A 245 11.99 9.75 8.56
C LEU A 245 11.33 8.87 9.64
N SER A 246 12.11 8.42 10.61
CA SER A 246 11.64 7.53 11.68
C SER A 246 10.75 8.21 12.72
N ALA A 247 10.91 9.52 12.99
CA ALA A 247 10.03 10.26 13.90
C ALA A 247 8.57 10.27 13.39
N GLN A 248 8.35 10.26 12.08
CA GLN A 248 7.00 10.15 11.51
C GLN A 248 6.34 8.83 11.90
N TRP A 249 7.12 7.75 11.95
CA TRP A 249 6.66 6.44 12.39
C TRP A 249 6.33 6.41 13.87
N VAL A 250 7.09 7.12 14.71
CA VAL A 250 6.73 7.31 16.12
C VAL A 250 5.38 8.02 16.23
N GLY A 251 5.17 9.12 15.51
CA GLY A 251 3.90 9.84 15.51
C GLY A 251 2.71 9.01 15.00
N LEU A 252 2.93 8.10 14.04
CA LEU A 252 1.89 7.21 13.52
C LEU A 252 1.57 6.05 14.46
N LEU A 253 2.59 5.41 15.04
CA LEU A 253 2.40 4.18 15.76
C LEU A 253 1.97 4.40 17.22
N GLU A 254 2.46 5.46 17.85
CA GLU A 254 2.05 5.79 19.21
C GLU A 254 0.56 6.07 19.31
N ASN A 255 -0.03 5.59 20.40
CA ASN A 255 -1.46 5.75 20.69
C ASN A 255 -2.39 5.25 19.56
N GLY A 256 -1.91 4.37 18.69
CA GLY A 256 -2.70 3.74 17.64
C GLY A 256 -3.20 4.69 16.54
N VAL A 257 -2.49 5.81 16.31
CA VAL A 257 -2.85 6.83 15.31
C VAL A 257 -3.03 6.22 13.93
N TRP A 258 -2.13 5.34 13.52
CA TRP A 258 -2.16 4.66 12.24
C TRP A 258 -3.45 3.87 11.98
N LEU A 259 -3.99 3.16 12.99
CA LEU A 259 -5.25 2.43 12.88
C LEU A 259 -6.45 3.38 12.93
N ARG A 260 -6.41 4.42 13.76
CA ARG A 260 -7.44 5.45 13.79
C ARG A 260 -7.60 6.14 12.43
N ASN A 261 -6.50 6.52 11.80
CA ASN A 261 -6.46 7.15 10.49
C ASN A 261 -7.03 6.21 9.42
N ALA A 262 -6.60 4.97 9.40
CA ALA A 262 -7.08 3.95 8.46
C ALA A 262 -8.57 3.65 8.64
N ALA A 263 -9.02 3.50 9.89
CA ALA A 263 -10.44 3.27 10.19
C ALA A 263 -11.31 4.46 9.77
N ALA A 264 -10.82 5.70 9.93
CA ALA A 264 -11.50 6.90 9.46
C ALA A 264 -11.67 6.89 7.93
N ALA A 265 -10.60 6.62 7.18
CA ALA A 265 -10.64 6.50 5.73
C ALA A 265 -11.63 5.42 5.25
N ASN A 266 -11.57 4.23 5.87
CA ASN A 266 -12.48 3.11 5.55
C ASN A 266 -13.94 3.47 5.84
N ARG A 267 -14.24 4.15 6.94
CA ARG A 267 -15.59 4.59 7.31
C ARG A 267 -16.14 5.59 6.31
N VAL A 268 -15.34 6.59 5.92
CA VAL A 268 -15.78 7.60 4.93
C VAL A 268 -15.97 6.96 3.55
N ALA A 269 -15.16 5.98 3.19
CA ALA A 269 -15.35 5.21 1.95
C ALA A 269 -16.66 4.39 1.99
N ALA A 270 -17.02 3.83 3.14
CA ALA A 270 -18.32 3.14 3.30
C ALA A 270 -19.48 4.11 3.10
N TYR A 271 -19.40 5.29 3.70
CA TYR A 271 -20.39 6.33 3.52
C TYR A 271 -20.50 6.79 2.06
N LEU A 272 -19.35 6.99 1.40
CA LEU A 272 -19.30 7.33 -0.03
C LEU A 272 -19.98 6.25 -0.89
N GLU A 273 -19.67 4.97 -0.66
CA GLU A 273 -20.29 3.86 -1.40
C GLU A 273 -21.82 3.86 -1.26
N GLU A 274 -22.33 3.98 -0.03
CA GLU A 274 -23.77 4.05 0.24
C GLU A 274 -24.43 5.20 -0.52
N ARG A 275 -23.82 6.39 -0.45
CA ARG A 275 -24.38 7.61 -1.05
C ARG A 275 -24.37 7.58 -2.58
N ILE A 276 -23.31 7.10 -3.22
CA ILE A 276 -23.26 7.02 -4.69
C ILE A 276 -24.11 5.88 -5.26
N ALA A 277 -24.23 4.76 -4.53
CA ALA A 277 -25.07 3.64 -4.95
C ALA A 277 -26.56 3.99 -5.03
N ALA A 278 -26.99 5.02 -4.28
CA ALA A 278 -28.35 5.54 -4.33
C ALA A 278 -28.63 6.42 -5.56
N LEU A 279 -27.60 6.81 -6.35
CA LEU A 279 -27.77 7.69 -7.50
C LEU A 279 -28.17 6.89 -8.75
N PRO A 280 -29.17 7.36 -9.52
CA PRO A 280 -29.60 6.69 -10.74
C PRO A 280 -28.47 6.69 -11.80
N GLY A 281 -28.21 5.52 -12.38
CA GLY A 281 -27.19 5.36 -13.42
C GLY A 281 -25.75 5.18 -12.90
N VAL A 282 -25.57 5.10 -11.57
CA VAL A 282 -24.30 4.75 -10.93
C VAL A 282 -24.35 3.27 -10.49
N THR A 283 -23.27 2.53 -10.73
CA THR A 283 -23.13 1.15 -10.29
C THR A 283 -21.81 0.96 -9.57
N VAL A 284 -21.80 0.43 -8.34
CA VAL A 284 -20.57 0.02 -7.66
C VAL A 284 -20.02 -1.22 -8.38
N ALA A 285 -18.80 -1.11 -8.90
CA ALA A 285 -18.19 -2.13 -9.77
C ALA A 285 -17.56 -3.29 -8.99
N PHE A 286 -17.04 -2.99 -7.78
CA PHE A 286 -16.38 -3.97 -6.92
C PHE A 286 -16.86 -3.80 -5.48
N PRO A 287 -16.94 -4.89 -4.70
CA PRO A 287 -17.22 -4.81 -3.28
C PRO A 287 -16.14 -3.99 -2.57
N ARG A 288 -16.53 -2.89 -1.92
CA ARG A 288 -15.61 -2.12 -1.10
C ARG A 288 -15.20 -2.92 0.14
N GLN A 289 -13.91 -3.06 0.38
CA GLN A 289 -13.40 -3.73 1.59
C GLN A 289 -12.50 -2.80 2.43
N ALA A 290 -11.99 -1.70 1.85
CA ALA A 290 -11.14 -0.74 2.54
C ALA A 290 -11.53 0.71 2.18
N ASN A 291 -10.55 1.57 1.86
CA ASN A 291 -10.73 3.00 1.65
C ASN A 291 -10.97 3.42 0.17
N ALA A 292 -11.12 2.47 -0.75
CA ALA A 292 -11.39 2.74 -2.17
C ALA A 292 -12.80 2.29 -2.56
N VAL A 293 -13.51 3.12 -3.34
CA VAL A 293 -14.78 2.79 -3.98
C VAL A 293 -14.57 2.82 -5.49
N PHE A 294 -14.99 1.74 -6.18
CA PHE A 294 -14.95 1.65 -7.62
C PHE A 294 -16.37 1.71 -8.16
N ALA A 295 -16.66 2.70 -8.99
CA ALA A 295 -17.99 2.95 -9.52
C ALA A 295 -17.98 3.21 -11.02
N LEU A 296 -18.95 2.62 -11.73
CA LEU A 296 -19.24 2.96 -13.10
C LEU A 296 -20.09 4.24 -13.11
N LEU A 297 -19.52 5.32 -13.65
CA LEU A 297 -20.16 6.61 -13.76
C LEU A 297 -20.48 6.89 -15.24
N PRO A 298 -21.65 7.48 -15.57
CA PRO A 298 -21.87 8.01 -16.91
C PRO A 298 -20.81 9.04 -17.27
N THR A 299 -20.16 8.89 -18.43
CA THR A 299 -19.02 9.73 -18.84
C THR A 299 -19.33 11.23 -18.75
N ALA A 300 -20.50 11.67 -19.23
CA ALA A 300 -20.88 13.07 -19.18
C ALA A 300 -21.01 13.60 -17.74
N ALA A 301 -21.45 12.76 -16.79
CA ALA A 301 -21.52 13.14 -15.38
C ALA A 301 -20.13 13.20 -14.74
N ALA A 302 -19.25 12.25 -15.05
CA ALA A 302 -17.87 12.24 -14.59
C ALA A 302 -17.12 13.50 -15.08
N ASP A 303 -17.27 13.86 -16.36
CA ASP A 303 -16.67 15.06 -16.96
C ASP A 303 -17.21 16.34 -16.30
N ALA A 304 -18.53 16.42 -16.06
CA ALA A 304 -19.16 17.57 -15.43
C ALA A 304 -18.68 17.77 -13.99
N VAL A 305 -18.49 16.69 -13.22
CA VAL A 305 -17.95 16.74 -11.86
C VAL A 305 -16.47 17.14 -11.87
N ALA A 306 -15.69 16.60 -12.80
CA ALA A 306 -14.29 16.99 -12.99
C ALA A 306 -14.14 18.47 -13.36
N ALA A 307 -15.05 19.01 -14.19
CA ALA A 307 -15.08 20.43 -14.55
C ALA A 307 -15.39 21.35 -13.35
N ARG A 308 -16.06 20.85 -12.30
CA ARG A 308 -16.29 21.57 -11.03
C ARG A 308 -15.08 21.54 -10.08
N GLY A 309 -14.01 20.88 -10.49
CA GLY A 309 -12.75 20.83 -9.73
C GLY A 309 -12.48 19.51 -8.99
N TRP A 310 -13.43 18.59 -8.98
CA TRP A 310 -13.20 17.27 -8.37
C TRP A 310 -12.13 16.48 -9.15
N ARG A 311 -11.32 15.69 -8.44
CA ARG A 311 -10.31 14.81 -9.02
C ARG A 311 -10.51 13.39 -8.53
N PHE A 312 -10.50 12.46 -9.45
CA PHE A 312 -10.54 11.01 -9.24
C PHE A 312 -9.99 10.32 -10.50
N TYR A 313 -9.66 9.06 -10.42
CA TYR A 313 -9.16 8.34 -11.59
C TYR A 313 -10.31 7.61 -12.28
N ASN A 314 -10.46 7.85 -13.59
CA ASN A 314 -11.33 7.08 -14.47
C ASN A 314 -10.56 5.92 -15.09
N ASP A 315 -11.27 4.91 -15.60
CA ASP A 315 -10.70 3.80 -16.36
C ASP A 315 -9.68 2.97 -15.59
N VAL A 316 -9.90 2.77 -14.29
CA VAL A 316 -9.01 1.99 -13.42
C VAL A 316 -9.56 0.58 -13.24
N GLY A 317 -8.80 -0.41 -13.73
CA GLY A 317 -9.15 -1.83 -13.60
C GLY A 317 -10.25 -2.31 -14.54
N PRO A 318 -10.76 -3.54 -14.34
CA PRO A 318 -11.76 -4.12 -15.21
C PRO A 318 -13.05 -3.32 -15.29
N GLY A 319 -13.60 -3.14 -16.50
CA GLY A 319 -14.88 -2.48 -16.73
C GLY A 319 -14.87 -0.95 -16.79
N GLY A 320 -13.69 -0.30 -16.71
CA GLY A 320 -13.59 1.17 -16.84
C GLY A 320 -14.16 1.93 -15.64
N ALA A 321 -14.16 1.35 -14.45
CA ALA A 321 -14.67 1.99 -13.25
C ALA A 321 -13.83 3.21 -12.83
N ALA A 322 -14.50 4.27 -12.38
CA ALA A 322 -13.86 5.36 -11.66
C ALA A 322 -13.43 4.88 -10.26
N ARG A 323 -12.18 5.16 -9.87
CA ARG A 323 -11.68 4.93 -8.52
C ARG A 323 -11.83 6.20 -7.69
N LEU A 324 -12.59 6.10 -6.62
CA LEU A 324 -12.77 7.11 -5.60
C LEU A 324 -12.05 6.67 -4.32
N MET A 325 -10.94 7.35 -3.98
CA MET A 325 -10.07 6.99 -2.87
C MET A 325 -10.25 7.96 -1.72
N CYS A 326 -10.63 7.45 -0.53
CA CYS A 326 -10.68 8.23 0.70
C CYS A 326 -9.32 8.18 1.43
N SER A 327 -8.89 9.31 1.96
CA SER A 327 -7.70 9.44 2.80
C SER A 327 -8.07 9.59 4.28
N TRP A 328 -7.06 9.58 5.14
CA TRP A 328 -7.21 9.68 6.58
C TRP A 328 -7.96 10.95 7.03
N ASP A 329 -7.92 12.03 6.25
CA ASP A 329 -8.54 13.34 6.53
C ASP A 329 -9.82 13.59 5.73
N SER A 330 -10.30 12.64 4.93
CA SER A 330 -11.56 12.72 4.21
C SER A 330 -12.73 12.78 5.20
N THR A 331 -13.76 13.57 4.88
CA THR A 331 -14.93 13.77 5.73
C THR A 331 -16.24 13.41 5.03
N GLU A 332 -17.30 13.16 5.80
CA GLU A 332 -18.65 12.95 5.27
C GLU A 332 -19.16 14.21 4.53
N ALA A 333 -18.75 15.40 4.97
CA ALA A 333 -19.08 16.65 4.28
C ALA A 333 -18.45 16.74 2.87
N ASP A 334 -17.22 16.21 2.69
CA ASP A 334 -16.59 16.12 1.37
C ASP A 334 -17.39 15.16 0.47
N VAL A 335 -17.86 14.04 1.03
CA VAL A 335 -18.72 13.07 0.32
C VAL A 335 -20.04 13.71 -0.08
N ASP A 336 -20.71 14.39 0.84
CA ASP A 336 -22.00 15.05 0.56
C ASP A 336 -21.87 16.10 -0.53
N ALA A 337 -20.79 16.88 -0.54
CA ALA A 337 -20.51 17.86 -1.58
C ALA A 337 -20.28 17.19 -2.95
N PHE A 338 -19.47 16.13 -2.99
CA PHE A 338 -19.22 15.36 -4.21
C PHE A 338 -20.48 14.72 -4.76
N VAL A 339 -21.26 14.05 -3.90
CA VAL A 339 -22.52 13.39 -4.27
C VAL A 339 -23.56 14.39 -4.75
N GLY A 340 -23.64 15.57 -4.12
CA GLY A 340 -24.50 16.66 -4.58
C GLY A 340 -24.15 17.14 -6.00
N ASP A 341 -22.88 17.34 -6.28
CA ASP A 341 -22.39 17.71 -7.61
C ASP A 341 -22.63 16.61 -8.66
N LEU A 342 -22.40 15.34 -8.27
CA LEU A 342 -22.64 14.20 -9.15
C LEU A 342 -24.16 14.04 -9.46
N ALA A 343 -25.02 14.17 -8.47
CA ALA A 343 -26.47 14.12 -8.65
C ALA A 343 -26.97 15.22 -9.60
N ALA A 344 -26.45 16.45 -9.44
CA ALA A 344 -26.79 17.56 -10.33
C ALA A 344 -26.32 17.32 -11.78
N ALA A 345 -25.12 16.73 -11.96
CA ALA A 345 -24.61 16.36 -13.28
C ALA A 345 -25.46 15.27 -13.96
N LEU A 346 -25.89 14.26 -13.19
CA LEU A 346 -26.78 13.19 -13.68
C LEU A 346 -28.18 13.70 -14.07
N ALA A 347 -28.70 14.71 -13.36
CA ALA A 347 -29.98 15.33 -13.69
C ALA A 347 -29.93 16.25 -14.93
N GLY A 348 -28.82 16.94 -15.15
CA GLY A 348 -28.62 17.87 -16.27
C GLY A 348 -28.29 17.21 -17.60
N GLY A 349 -27.94 15.93 -17.62
CA GLY A 349 -27.66 15.14 -18.81
C GLY A 349 -28.85 14.43 -19.44
N ARG A 350 -30.09 14.73 -18.97
CA ARG A 350 -31.35 14.22 -19.53
C ARG A 350 -31.96 15.18 -20.56
#